data_f523d06f311bbec356e2f73ff2206a04
#
_entry.id   f523d06f311bbec356e2f73ff2206a04
#
_cell.length_a   1.000
_cell.length_b   1.000
_cell.length_c   1.000
_cell.angle_alpha   90.00
_cell.angle_beta   90.00
_cell.angle_gamma   90.00
#
_symmetry.space_group_name_H-M   'P 1'
#
loop_
_entity.id
_entity.type
_entity.pdbx_description
1 polymer ?
#
loop_
_entity_poly.entity_id
_entity_poly.type
_entity_poly.pdbx_seq_one_letter_code
_entity_poly.pdbx_strand_id
1 'polypeptide(L)'
;GRFARIFGGDRVEAVPNIKFDRATATAIPAVSNPLLKLLPPELHARQTVLLASVREQEEPALLSVIQTLRAHDAPTIVVAPRHMHRVKPWQALLSGAKLPAVMRSKQEGTIPAGSIVIWDTFGELGQLYQLADAVFVGGSLAPLGGQNFLEPLALGRIPCCGPHLDNFAWTLEPSGEAKQDSLEALGLLQTGENAKAVAALLQQQLTLPTPHDAVRERFQHWLAP
;
A
#
# COMPACT_ATOMS: atom_id res chain seq x y z
N GLY A 1 14.76 -27.09 5.25
CA GLY A 1 15.14 -25.69 5.25
C GLY A 1 16.53 -25.45 5.88
N ARG A 2 17.06 -24.22 5.80
CA ARG A 2 18.41 -23.85 6.29
C ARG A 2 18.60 -24.15 7.78
N PHE A 3 17.60 -23.88 8.60
CA PHE A 3 17.64 -24.15 10.04
C PHE A 3 17.62 -25.65 10.34
N ALA A 4 16.85 -26.44 9.62
CA ALA A 4 16.84 -27.89 9.80
C ALA A 4 18.20 -28.55 9.52
N ARG A 5 19.01 -27.96 8.62
CA ARG A 5 20.40 -28.41 8.37
C ARG A 5 21.36 -28.07 9.50
N ILE A 6 21.10 -26.99 10.25
CA ILE A 6 21.97 -26.53 11.35
C ILE A 6 21.60 -27.20 12.67
N PHE A 7 20.31 -27.35 12.96
CA PHE A 7 19.81 -27.77 14.26
C PHE A 7 19.21 -29.18 14.29
N GLY A 8 19.10 -29.87 13.15
CA GLY A 8 18.40 -31.14 12.99
C GLY A 8 16.92 -30.93 12.64
N GLY A 9 16.38 -31.77 11.74
CA GLY A 9 15.00 -31.62 11.26
C GLY A 9 13.93 -31.84 12.31
N ASP A 10 14.21 -32.67 13.30
CA ASP A 10 13.39 -32.99 14.46
C ASP A 10 13.27 -31.86 15.51
N ARG A 11 14.14 -30.85 15.42
CA ARG A 11 14.16 -29.66 16.30
C ARG A 11 13.65 -28.39 15.63
N VAL A 12 13.18 -28.49 14.40
CA VAL A 12 12.74 -27.32 13.61
C VAL A 12 11.35 -27.60 13.06
N GLU A 13 10.38 -26.83 13.56
CA GLU A 13 9.02 -26.83 13.05
C GLU A 13 8.81 -25.61 12.15
N ALA A 14 8.15 -25.82 11.00
CA ALA A 14 7.72 -24.75 10.13
C ALA A 14 6.37 -24.25 10.62
N VAL A 15 6.33 -23.03 11.10
CA VAL A 15 5.09 -22.34 11.48
C VAL A 15 4.68 -21.35 10.39
N PRO A 16 3.37 -21.03 10.24
CA PRO A 16 2.91 -20.00 9.32
C PRO A 16 3.60 -18.66 9.59
N ASN A 17 3.77 -17.86 8.52
CA ASN A 17 4.41 -16.56 8.67
C ASN A 17 3.49 -15.60 9.44
N ILE A 18 3.96 -15.06 10.56
CA ILE A 18 3.22 -14.11 11.41
C ILE A 18 2.68 -12.87 10.67
N LYS A 19 3.24 -12.56 9.48
CA LYS A 19 2.72 -11.50 8.62
C LYS A 19 1.30 -11.79 8.14
N PHE A 20 0.90 -13.07 8.07
CA PHE A 20 -0.47 -13.47 7.73
C PHE A 20 -1.49 -13.23 8.84
N ASP A 21 -1.07 -13.24 10.11
CA ASP A 21 -2.00 -13.05 11.23
C ASP A 21 -2.74 -11.72 11.14
N ARG A 22 -2.06 -10.68 10.64
CA ARG A 22 -2.67 -9.37 10.37
C ARG A 22 -3.48 -9.35 9.08
N ALA A 23 -3.10 -10.13 8.09
CA ALA A 23 -3.81 -10.22 6.81
C ALA A 23 -5.15 -10.97 6.95
N THR A 24 -5.27 -11.87 7.94
CA THR A 24 -6.52 -12.57 8.28
C THR A 24 -7.39 -11.82 9.28
N ALA A 25 -6.88 -10.71 9.87
CA ALA A 25 -7.67 -9.89 10.77
C ALA A 25 -8.94 -9.38 10.06
N THR A 26 -10.08 -9.52 10.72
CA THR A 26 -11.39 -9.16 10.20
C THR A 26 -11.39 -7.70 9.75
N ALA A 27 -11.62 -7.46 8.48
CA ALA A 27 -11.79 -6.11 7.97
C ALA A 27 -12.92 -5.42 8.74
N ILE A 28 -12.67 -4.23 9.29
CA ILE A 28 -13.73 -3.39 9.85
C ILE A 28 -14.71 -3.14 8.69
N PRO A 29 -16.02 -3.36 8.88
CA PRO A 29 -16.97 -3.06 7.83
C PRO A 29 -16.76 -1.64 7.31
N ALA A 30 -16.70 -1.45 5.99
CA ALA A 30 -16.41 -0.14 5.39
C ALA A 30 -17.36 0.96 5.92
N VAL A 31 -18.62 0.60 6.19
CA VAL A 31 -19.64 1.51 6.74
C VAL A 31 -19.31 2.03 8.14
N SER A 32 -18.48 1.31 8.92
CA SER A 32 -18.06 1.70 10.28
C SER A 32 -16.66 2.33 10.32
N ASN A 33 -16.06 2.60 9.16
CA ASN A 33 -14.72 3.21 9.11
C ASN A 33 -14.78 4.66 9.62
N PRO A 34 -14.10 4.99 10.73
CA PRO A 34 -14.18 6.32 11.33
C PRO A 34 -13.62 7.43 10.44
N LEU A 35 -12.76 7.08 9.48
CA LEU A 35 -12.15 8.03 8.54
C LEU A 35 -13.12 8.49 7.44
N LEU A 36 -14.30 7.87 7.29
CA LEU A 36 -15.34 8.34 6.37
C LEU A 36 -15.77 9.78 6.66
N LYS A 37 -15.64 10.23 7.89
CA LYS A 37 -15.91 11.64 8.26
C LYS A 37 -14.94 12.62 7.59
N LEU A 38 -13.72 12.18 7.31
CA LEU A 38 -12.65 12.98 6.71
C LEU A 38 -12.62 12.83 5.19
N LEU A 39 -12.92 11.63 4.70
CA LEU A 39 -12.92 11.24 3.30
C LEU A 39 -14.30 10.64 2.96
N PRO A 40 -15.36 11.46 2.90
CA PRO A 40 -16.71 10.96 2.64
C PRO A 40 -16.90 10.57 1.16
N PRO A 41 -17.70 9.53 0.88
CA PRO A 41 -17.94 9.06 -0.49
C PRO A 41 -18.50 10.10 -1.45
N GLU A 42 -19.28 11.05 -0.97
CA GLU A 42 -19.88 12.10 -1.81
C GLU A 42 -18.83 13.05 -2.41
N LEU A 43 -17.63 13.09 -1.82
CA LEU A 43 -16.48 13.80 -2.37
C LEU A 43 -15.66 12.95 -3.33
N HIS A 44 -16.02 11.69 -3.54
CA HIS A 44 -15.39 10.77 -4.49
C HIS A 44 -15.61 11.11 -5.97
N ALA A 45 -16.07 12.32 -6.29
CA ALA A 45 -15.82 12.86 -7.62
C ALA A 45 -14.31 12.87 -7.96
N ARG A 46 -13.44 12.73 -6.94
CA ARG A 46 -11.99 12.56 -7.11
C ARG A 46 -11.50 11.43 -6.21
N GLN A 47 -11.01 10.39 -6.85
CA GLN A 47 -10.49 9.17 -6.25
C GLN A 47 -9.32 9.42 -5.30
N THR A 48 -9.06 8.47 -4.41
CA THR A 48 -8.01 8.57 -3.39
C THR A 48 -6.84 7.63 -3.70
N VAL A 49 -5.65 8.19 -3.78
CA VAL A 49 -4.39 7.44 -3.87
C VAL A 49 -3.71 7.43 -2.51
N LEU A 50 -3.35 6.26 -2.02
CA LEU A 50 -2.60 6.08 -0.79
C LEU A 50 -1.15 5.68 -1.10
N LEU A 51 -0.20 6.51 -0.69
CA LEU A 51 1.23 6.19 -0.66
C LEU A 51 1.57 5.74 0.76
N ALA A 52 1.49 4.42 1.00
CA ALA A 52 1.56 3.82 2.32
C ALA A 52 2.99 3.48 2.74
N SER A 53 3.32 3.69 4.01
CA SER A 53 4.59 3.28 4.64
C SER A 53 5.85 3.76 3.89
N VAL A 54 5.79 4.99 3.37
CA VAL A 54 6.86 5.59 2.55
C VAL A 54 8.15 5.75 3.34
N ARG A 55 9.28 5.41 2.73
CA ARG A 55 10.61 5.52 3.31
C ARG A 55 11.36 6.73 2.75
N GLU A 56 12.29 7.25 3.53
CA GLU A 56 13.10 8.42 3.18
C GLU A 56 13.76 8.33 1.79
N GLN A 57 14.32 7.16 1.48
CA GLN A 57 15.05 6.93 0.23
C GLN A 57 14.14 6.97 -1.01
N GLU A 58 12.82 6.87 -0.83
CA GLU A 58 11.83 6.88 -1.90
C GLU A 58 11.20 8.26 -2.14
N GLU A 59 11.40 9.21 -1.22
CA GLU A 59 10.73 10.51 -1.25
C GLU A 59 10.92 11.29 -2.56
N PRO A 60 12.12 11.37 -3.16
CA PRO A 60 12.28 12.07 -4.45
C PRO A 60 11.52 11.39 -5.59
N ALA A 61 11.53 10.05 -5.64
CA ALA A 61 10.80 9.28 -6.65
C ALA A 61 9.28 9.46 -6.49
N LEU A 62 8.79 9.39 -5.25
CA LEU A 62 7.37 9.56 -4.96
C LEU A 62 6.89 11.00 -5.13
N LEU A 63 7.75 12.01 -4.96
CA LEU A 63 7.41 13.37 -5.38
C LEU A 63 7.10 13.43 -6.88
N SER A 64 7.90 12.75 -7.72
CA SER A 64 7.63 12.67 -9.16
C SER A 64 6.32 11.93 -9.47
N VAL A 65 5.99 10.87 -8.70
CA VAL A 65 4.68 10.19 -8.79
C VAL A 65 3.55 11.17 -8.49
N ILE A 66 3.65 11.91 -7.37
CA ILE A 66 2.65 12.90 -6.96
C ILE A 66 2.46 13.96 -8.05
N GLN A 67 3.55 14.50 -8.60
CA GLN A 67 3.49 15.49 -9.68
C GLN A 67 2.79 14.95 -10.92
N THR A 68 3.09 13.70 -11.31
CA THR A 68 2.45 13.04 -12.45
C THR A 68 0.95 12.87 -12.22
N LEU A 69 0.54 12.36 -11.05
CA LEU A 69 -0.88 12.18 -10.71
C LEU A 69 -1.63 13.53 -10.66
N ARG A 70 -0.98 14.58 -10.17
CA ARG A 70 -1.57 15.92 -10.09
C ARG A 70 -1.77 16.59 -11.45
N ALA A 71 -0.97 16.22 -12.44
CA ALA A 71 -1.09 16.76 -13.82
C ALA A 71 -2.29 16.21 -14.60
N HIS A 72 -2.93 15.13 -14.10
CA HIS A 72 -4.10 14.49 -14.72
C HIS A 72 -5.37 14.81 -13.92
N ASP A 73 -6.04 13.80 -13.37
CA ASP A 73 -7.36 13.97 -12.71
C ASP A 73 -7.29 14.58 -11.32
N ALA A 74 -6.09 14.92 -10.85
CA ALA A 74 -5.81 15.50 -9.53
C ALA A 74 -6.54 14.76 -8.38
N PRO A 75 -6.27 13.45 -8.18
CA PRO A 75 -6.88 12.69 -7.10
C PRO A 75 -6.49 13.27 -5.74
N THR A 76 -7.22 12.89 -4.69
CA THR A 76 -6.75 13.09 -3.32
C THR A 76 -5.57 12.16 -3.08
N ILE A 77 -4.43 12.69 -2.65
CA ILE A 77 -3.23 11.90 -2.43
C ILE A 77 -2.90 11.89 -0.94
N VAL A 78 -2.90 10.71 -0.34
CA VAL A 78 -2.52 10.52 1.06
C VAL A 78 -1.10 9.98 1.11
N VAL A 79 -0.20 10.71 1.76
CA VAL A 79 1.17 10.29 2.02
C VAL A 79 1.27 9.86 3.48
N ALA A 80 1.48 8.57 3.72
CA ALA A 80 1.67 8.01 5.05
C ALA A 80 3.14 7.58 5.26
N PRO A 81 3.98 8.44 5.87
CA PRO A 81 5.38 8.11 6.12
C PRO A 81 5.51 6.92 7.09
N ARG A 82 6.47 6.03 6.83
CA ARG A 82 6.76 4.90 7.75
C ARG A 82 7.21 5.39 9.14
N HIS A 83 7.87 6.54 9.18
CA HIS A 83 8.42 7.14 10.39
C HIS A 83 7.94 8.57 10.57
N MET A 84 7.42 8.91 11.74
CA MET A 84 6.86 10.23 12.04
C MET A 84 7.85 11.39 11.92
N HIS A 85 9.15 11.14 12.15
CA HIS A 85 10.17 12.17 11.95
C HIS A 85 10.29 12.62 10.48
N ARG A 86 9.72 11.89 9.51
CA ARG A 86 9.68 12.26 8.09
C ARG A 86 8.52 13.18 7.72
N VAL A 87 7.59 13.43 8.62
CA VAL A 87 6.44 14.32 8.39
C VAL A 87 6.89 15.75 8.01
N LYS A 88 7.79 16.35 8.80
CA LYS A 88 8.33 17.68 8.49
C LYS A 88 9.12 17.73 7.19
N PRO A 89 10.04 16.78 6.90
CA PRO A 89 10.68 16.69 5.58
C PRO A 89 9.68 16.59 4.43
N TRP A 90 8.62 15.80 4.55
CA TRP A 90 7.56 15.75 3.52
C TRP A 90 6.86 17.09 3.31
N GLN A 91 6.55 17.82 4.40
CA GLN A 91 5.99 19.18 4.28
C GLN A 91 6.93 20.11 3.50
N ALA A 92 8.22 20.09 3.83
CA ALA A 92 9.23 20.92 3.15
C ALA A 92 9.35 20.53 1.66
N LEU A 93 9.39 19.22 1.37
CA LEU A 93 9.52 18.70 0.02
C LEU A 93 8.34 19.11 -0.87
N LEU A 94 7.11 18.95 -0.39
CA LEU A 94 5.90 19.33 -1.12
C LEU A 94 5.79 20.85 -1.27
N SER A 95 6.11 21.61 -0.22
CA SER A 95 6.13 23.08 -0.28
C SER A 95 7.16 23.59 -1.29
N GLY A 96 8.36 23.03 -1.31
CA GLY A 96 9.40 23.36 -2.31
C GLY A 96 8.95 23.08 -3.74
N ALA A 97 8.15 22.05 -3.94
CA ALA A 97 7.55 21.72 -5.24
C ALA A 97 6.27 22.54 -5.56
N LYS A 98 5.87 23.51 -4.72
CA LYS A 98 4.64 24.29 -4.84
C LYS A 98 3.36 23.43 -4.82
N LEU A 99 3.41 22.33 -4.10
CA LEU A 99 2.29 21.40 -3.89
C LEU A 99 1.78 21.55 -2.44
N PRO A 100 0.76 22.39 -2.19
CA PRO A 100 0.25 22.59 -0.85
C PRO A 100 -0.33 21.28 -0.29
N ALA A 101 0.06 20.96 0.94
CA ALA A 101 -0.42 19.78 1.63
C ALA A 101 -1.05 20.14 2.98
N VAL A 102 -2.05 19.37 3.38
CA VAL A 102 -2.68 19.45 4.69
C VAL A 102 -2.18 18.33 5.59
N MET A 103 -2.20 18.58 6.91
CA MET A 103 -1.82 17.57 7.91
C MET A 103 -3.06 16.89 8.45
N ARG A 104 -3.06 15.56 8.52
CA ARG A 104 -4.17 14.77 9.08
C ARG A 104 -4.54 15.22 10.50
N SER A 105 -3.54 15.40 11.35
CA SER A 105 -3.75 15.80 12.76
C SER A 105 -4.40 17.17 12.94
N LYS A 106 -4.39 18.02 11.91
CA LYS A 106 -4.98 19.35 11.93
C LYS A 106 -6.35 19.42 11.26
N GLN A 107 -6.87 18.29 10.77
CA GLN A 107 -8.16 18.23 10.10
C GLN A 107 -9.25 17.82 11.10
N GLU A 108 -10.12 18.74 11.42
CA GLU A 108 -11.31 18.52 12.26
C GLU A 108 -12.54 18.16 11.42
N GLY A 109 -12.56 18.57 10.16
CA GLY A 109 -13.62 18.33 9.20
C GLY A 109 -13.15 17.59 7.95
N THR A 110 -14.01 17.57 6.95
CA THR A 110 -13.78 16.91 5.66
C THR A 110 -12.53 17.42 4.96
N ILE A 111 -11.73 16.52 4.45
CA ILE A 111 -10.57 16.82 3.61
C ILE A 111 -11.08 17.22 2.21
N PRO A 112 -10.69 18.39 1.70
CA PRO A 112 -11.12 18.82 0.37
C PRO A 112 -10.68 17.85 -0.71
N ALA A 113 -11.56 17.52 -1.64
CA ALA A 113 -11.25 16.64 -2.76
C ALA A 113 -10.06 17.16 -3.58
N GLY A 114 -9.17 16.28 -3.99
CA GLY A 114 -7.95 16.63 -4.70
C GLY A 114 -6.85 17.24 -3.84
N SER A 115 -6.94 17.18 -2.50
CA SER A 115 -5.86 17.60 -1.59
C SER A 115 -4.70 16.61 -1.57
N ILE A 116 -3.51 17.10 -1.21
CA ILE A 116 -2.42 16.25 -0.74
C ILE A 116 -2.47 16.26 0.79
N VAL A 117 -2.49 15.08 1.41
CA VAL A 117 -2.60 14.92 2.85
C VAL A 117 -1.37 14.18 3.37
N ILE A 118 -0.64 14.79 4.30
CA ILE A 118 0.40 14.07 5.05
C ILE A 118 -0.26 13.43 6.25
N TRP A 119 -0.20 12.08 6.32
CA TRP A 119 -0.82 11.30 7.38
C TRP A 119 0.13 11.16 8.56
N ASP A 120 -0.04 12.01 9.54
CA ASP A 120 0.82 12.16 10.72
C ASP A 120 0.22 11.56 11.98
N THR A 121 -0.64 10.53 11.84
CA THR A 121 -1.24 9.79 12.94
C THR A 121 -0.96 8.30 12.82
N PHE A 122 -0.82 7.62 13.97
CA PHE A 122 -0.58 6.17 14.02
C PHE A 122 -1.88 5.36 14.09
N GLY A 123 -1.81 4.10 13.63
CA GLY A 123 -2.86 3.11 13.83
C GLY A 123 -4.04 3.20 12.85
N GLU A 124 -4.04 4.17 11.94
CA GLU A 124 -5.15 4.40 11.00
C GLU A 124 -4.90 3.81 9.60
N LEU A 125 -3.75 3.15 9.34
CA LEU A 125 -3.38 2.69 8.01
C LEU A 125 -4.34 1.63 7.45
N GLY A 126 -4.84 0.72 8.29
CA GLY A 126 -5.84 -0.27 7.89
C GLY A 126 -7.15 0.37 7.42
N GLN A 127 -7.59 1.44 8.07
CA GLN A 127 -8.76 2.20 7.65
C GLN A 127 -8.51 2.94 6.33
N LEU A 128 -7.30 3.48 6.13
CA LEU A 128 -6.91 4.14 4.88
C LEU A 128 -6.92 3.17 3.70
N TYR A 129 -6.40 1.95 3.86
CA TYR A 129 -6.46 0.94 2.81
C TYR A 129 -7.90 0.67 2.33
N GLN A 130 -8.87 0.68 3.24
CA GLN A 130 -10.28 0.47 2.88
C GLN A 130 -10.87 1.62 2.06
N LEU A 131 -10.36 2.84 2.20
CA LEU A 131 -10.85 4.05 1.53
C LEU A 131 -10.08 4.40 0.27
N ALA A 132 -8.89 3.84 0.06
CA ALA A 132 -8.07 4.13 -1.09
C ALA A 132 -8.57 3.39 -2.35
N ASP A 133 -8.59 4.08 -3.49
CA ASP A 133 -8.90 3.49 -4.80
C ASP A 133 -7.65 2.94 -5.47
N ALA A 134 -6.49 3.55 -5.19
CA ALA A 134 -5.18 3.06 -5.63
C ALA A 134 -4.19 3.10 -4.47
N VAL A 135 -3.31 2.08 -4.39
CA VAL A 135 -2.40 1.91 -3.26
C VAL A 135 -0.98 1.63 -3.73
N PHE A 136 -0.05 2.47 -3.30
CA PHE A 136 1.38 2.16 -3.34
C PHE A 136 1.87 1.77 -1.94
N VAL A 137 2.71 0.73 -1.86
CA VAL A 137 3.34 0.30 -0.60
C VAL A 137 4.85 0.52 -0.67
N GLY A 138 5.35 1.36 0.23
CA GLY A 138 6.72 1.82 0.28
C GLY A 138 7.76 0.78 0.70
N GLY A 139 9.01 1.22 0.80
CA GLY A 139 10.17 0.36 1.05
C GLY A 139 10.54 -0.48 -0.16
N SER A 140 10.00 -0.18 -1.34
CA SER A 140 10.08 -1.01 -2.54
C SER A 140 10.66 -0.30 -3.77
N LEU A 141 10.62 1.03 -3.85
CA LEU A 141 11.30 1.80 -4.90
C LEU A 141 12.80 2.02 -4.62
N ALA A 142 13.22 1.83 -3.39
CA ALA A 142 14.61 1.76 -2.99
C ALA A 142 14.92 0.35 -2.45
N PRO A 143 16.19 -0.11 -2.40
CA PRO A 143 16.55 -1.47 -2.00
C PRO A 143 16.40 -1.70 -0.49
N LEU A 144 15.16 -1.64 0.00
CA LEU A 144 14.80 -1.78 1.42
C LEU A 144 13.97 -3.04 1.69
N GLY A 145 13.74 -3.86 0.66
CA GLY A 145 13.08 -5.16 0.76
C GLY A 145 11.56 -5.14 0.84
N GLY A 146 10.93 -3.98 0.71
CA GLY A 146 9.46 -3.82 0.74
C GLY A 146 8.86 -3.74 2.14
N GLN A 147 7.75 -2.99 2.28
CA GLN A 147 6.87 -3.02 3.45
C GLN A 147 5.73 -4.03 3.24
N ASN A 148 4.90 -4.25 4.27
CA ASN A 148 3.86 -5.29 4.23
C ASN A 148 2.72 -4.94 3.26
N PHE A 149 2.79 -5.45 2.05
CA PHE A 149 1.75 -5.28 1.02
C PHE A 149 0.64 -6.35 1.10
N LEU A 150 0.73 -7.31 2.00
CA LEU A 150 -0.34 -8.29 2.25
C LEU A 150 -1.53 -7.66 2.99
N GLU A 151 -1.30 -6.59 3.76
CA GLU A 151 -2.37 -5.87 4.45
C GLU A 151 -3.42 -5.28 3.49
N PRO A 152 -3.05 -4.48 2.47
CA PRO A 152 -4.04 -4.02 1.48
C PRO A 152 -4.71 -5.16 0.72
N LEU A 153 -4.01 -6.25 0.37
CA LEU A 153 -4.60 -7.42 -0.27
C LEU A 153 -5.72 -8.04 0.57
N ALA A 154 -5.49 -8.23 1.87
CA ALA A 154 -6.51 -8.74 2.79
C ALA A 154 -7.76 -7.85 2.86
N LEU A 155 -7.61 -6.57 2.54
CA LEU A 155 -8.69 -5.59 2.49
C LEU A 155 -9.26 -5.41 1.06
N GLY A 156 -8.84 -6.25 0.11
CA GLY A 156 -9.34 -6.25 -1.25
C GLY A 156 -8.72 -5.17 -2.14
N ARG A 157 -7.55 -4.64 -1.78
CA ARG A 157 -6.82 -3.67 -2.60
C ARG A 157 -5.61 -4.32 -3.23
N ILE A 158 -5.44 -4.18 -4.54
CA ILE A 158 -4.24 -4.63 -5.24
C ILE A 158 -3.12 -3.63 -4.95
N PRO A 159 -2.03 -4.01 -4.27
CA PRO A 159 -0.92 -3.10 -4.02
C PRO A 159 -0.09 -2.89 -5.28
N CYS A 160 0.36 -1.65 -5.49
CA CYS A 160 1.45 -1.30 -6.38
C CYS A 160 2.73 -1.15 -5.54
N CYS A 161 3.83 -1.75 -5.98
CA CYS A 161 5.13 -1.70 -5.32
C CYS A 161 6.22 -1.31 -6.31
N GLY A 162 7.41 -0.97 -5.80
CA GLY A 162 8.65 -0.93 -6.57
C GLY A 162 9.27 -2.33 -6.71
N PRO A 163 10.43 -2.45 -7.40
CA PRO A 163 11.03 -3.74 -7.73
C PRO A 163 11.73 -4.45 -6.56
N HIS A 164 11.96 -3.75 -5.44
CA HIS A 164 12.73 -4.29 -4.32
C HIS A 164 11.82 -4.89 -3.26
N LEU A 165 11.50 -6.18 -3.41
CA LEU A 165 10.59 -6.93 -2.54
C LEU A 165 11.26 -8.14 -1.87
N ASP A 166 12.56 -8.06 -1.58
CA ASP A 166 13.37 -9.18 -1.06
C ASP A 166 12.81 -9.79 0.23
N ASN A 167 12.18 -8.99 1.11
CA ASN A 167 11.53 -9.48 2.33
C ASN A 167 10.27 -10.31 2.05
N PHE A 168 9.83 -10.34 0.79
CA PHE A 168 8.62 -11.01 0.32
C PHE A 168 8.89 -11.91 -0.89
N ALA A 169 10.16 -12.25 -1.19
CA ALA A 169 10.53 -13.10 -2.34
C ALA A 169 9.71 -14.40 -2.43
N TRP A 170 9.35 -14.98 -1.28
CA TRP A 170 8.51 -16.16 -1.19
C TRP A 170 7.07 -15.99 -1.73
N THR A 171 6.60 -14.76 -1.96
CA THR A 171 5.30 -14.48 -2.60
C THR A 171 5.40 -14.31 -4.11
N LEU A 172 6.62 -14.14 -4.62
CA LEU A 172 6.92 -13.85 -6.02
C LEU A 172 7.34 -15.08 -6.78
N GLU A 173 7.80 -16.13 -6.07
CA GLU A 173 8.24 -17.38 -6.66
C GLU A 173 7.15 -18.45 -6.50
N PRO A 174 6.88 -19.26 -7.54
CA PRO A 174 6.03 -20.42 -7.39
C PRO A 174 6.62 -21.36 -6.33
N SER A 175 5.89 -21.65 -5.27
CA SER A 175 6.39 -22.44 -4.14
C SER A 175 5.53 -23.68 -3.89
N GLY A 176 6.18 -24.75 -3.40
CA GLY A 176 5.54 -26.01 -3.02
C GLY A 176 5.36 -27.02 -4.17
N GLU A 177 4.92 -28.22 -3.82
CA GLU A 177 4.64 -29.32 -4.77
C GLU A 177 3.48 -28.99 -5.72
N ALA A 178 2.55 -28.12 -5.29
CA ALA A 178 1.39 -27.67 -6.05
C ALA A 178 1.69 -26.49 -7.01
N LYS A 179 2.93 -25.97 -7.09
CA LYS A 179 3.32 -24.83 -7.93
C LYS A 179 2.29 -23.67 -7.85
N GLN A 180 2.05 -23.19 -6.65
CA GLN A 180 1.18 -22.04 -6.45
C GLN A 180 1.72 -20.83 -7.24
N ASP A 181 0.88 -20.22 -8.05
CA ASP A 181 1.25 -19.05 -8.86
C ASP A 181 1.69 -17.87 -7.96
N SER A 182 2.62 -17.07 -8.47
CA SER A 182 3.02 -15.84 -7.76
C SER A 182 1.86 -14.84 -7.68
N LEU A 183 1.89 -13.95 -6.69
CA LEU A 183 0.86 -12.89 -6.55
C LEU A 183 0.80 -11.99 -7.79
N GLU A 184 1.92 -11.77 -8.48
CA GLU A 184 1.96 -11.03 -9.75
C GLU A 184 1.26 -11.78 -10.87
N ALA A 185 1.55 -13.08 -11.05
CA ALA A 185 0.91 -13.91 -12.07
C ALA A 185 -0.61 -13.97 -11.88
N LEU A 186 -1.06 -13.94 -10.65
CA LEU A 186 -2.48 -13.85 -10.29
C LEU A 186 -3.07 -12.43 -10.43
N GLY A 187 -2.27 -11.41 -10.74
CA GLY A 187 -2.72 -10.02 -10.78
C GLY A 187 -3.15 -9.48 -9.41
N LEU A 188 -2.61 -10.05 -8.33
CA LEU A 188 -2.82 -9.61 -6.95
C LEU A 188 -1.72 -8.66 -6.45
N LEU A 189 -0.68 -8.46 -7.23
CA LEU A 189 0.40 -7.52 -6.99
C LEU A 189 0.79 -6.88 -8.32
N GLN A 190 1.07 -5.60 -8.30
CA GLN A 190 1.62 -4.86 -9.44
C GLN A 190 2.98 -4.29 -9.05
N THR A 191 4.00 -4.46 -9.90
CA THR A 191 5.33 -3.89 -9.66
C THR A 191 5.72 -2.93 -10.76
N GLY A 192 6.25 -1.77 -10.36
CA GLY A 192 6.77 -0.76 -11.26
C GLY A 192 8.26 -0.55 -11.03
N GLU A 193 9.08 -0.63 -12.07
CA GLU A 193 10.54 -0.52 -11.98
C GLU A 193 11.03 0.87 -11.53
N ASN A 194 10.21 1.90 -11.67
CA ASN A 194 10.56 3.29 -11.37
C ASN A 194 9.33 4.14 -11.09
N ALA A 195 9.53 5.40 -10.71
CA ALA A 195 8.46 6.34 -10.40
C ALA A 195 7.44 6.51 -11.55
N LYS A 196 7.89 6.51 -12.80
CA LYS A 196 7.01 6.65 -13.97
C LYS A 196 6.10 5.42 -14.12
N ALA A 197 6.65 4.22 -13.98
CA ALA A 197 5.88 2.98 -14.04
C ALA A 197 4.89 2.89 -12.87
N VAL A 198 5.31 3.24 -11.64
CA VAL A 198 4.42 3.30 -10.47
C VAL A 198 3.28 4.30 -10.69
N ALA A 199 3.55 5.49 -11.20
CA ALA A 199 2.50 6.47 -11.49
C ALA A 199 1.48 5.93 -12.51
N ALA A 200 1.95 5.27 -13.58
CA ALA A 200 1.08 4.67 -14.59
C ALA A 200 0.19 3.55 -14.00
N LEU A 201 0.75 2.68 -13.16
CA LEU A 201 -0.02 1.63 -12.48
C LEU A 201 -1.09 2.20 -11.55
N LEU A 202 -0.76 3.24 -10.77
CA LEU A 202 -1.73 3.91 -9.91
C LEU A 202 -2.84 4.58 -10.74
N GLN A 203 -2.52 5.22 -11.85
CA GLN A 203 -3.53 5.76 -12.78
C GLN A 203 -4.42 4.65 -13.35
N GLN A 204 -3.84 3.51 -13.71
CA GLN A 204 -4.61 2.35 -14.16
C GLN A 204 -5.59 1.85 -13.10
N GLN A 205 -5.17 1.76 -11.84
CA GLN A 205 -6.06 1.37 -10.73
C GLN A 205 -7.23 2.34 -10.57
N LEU A 206 -7.00 3.65 -10.75
CA LEU A 206 -8.04 4.66 -10.69
C LEU A 206 -9.05 4.55 -11.85
N THR A 207 -8.59 4.21 -13.05
CA THR A 207 -9.46 4.12 -14.25
C THR A 207 -10.16 2.78 -14.40
N LEU A 208 -9.57 1.71 -13.88
CA LEU A 208 -10.08 0.33 -13.98
C LEU A 208 -10.17 -0.32 -12.60
N PRO A 209 -11.11 0.10 -11.75
CA PRO A 209 -11.23 -0.42 -10.41
C PRO A 209 -11.59 -1.90 -10.41
N THR A 210 -10.85 -2.69 -9.65
CA THR A 210 -11.15 -4.11 -9.45
C THR A 210 -12.08 -4.28 -8.25
N PRO A 211 -13.15 -5.10 -8.34
CA PRO A 211 -14.05 -5.34 -7.21
C PRO A 211 -13.29 -5.90 -6.00
N HIS A 212 -13.42 -5.25 -4.85
CA HIS A 212 -12.66 -5.59 -3.64
C HIS A 212 -12.92 -7.01 -3.14
N ASP A 213 -14.17 -7.48 -3.26
CA ASP A 213 -14.54 -8.84 -2.84
C ASP A 213 -13.82 -9.89 -3.69
N ALA A 214 -13.75 -9.68 -5.00
CA ALA A 214 -13.04 -10.58 -5.91
C ALA A 214 -11.53 -10.64 -5.60
N VAL A 215 -10.92 -9.51 -5.22
CA VAL A 215 -9.50 -9.49 -4.79
C VAL A 215 -9.34 -10.28 -3.49
N ARG A 216 -10.23 -10.06 -2.49
CA ARG A 216 -10.18 -10.78 -1.22
C ARG A 216 -10.33 -12.29 -1.40
N GLU A 217 -11.32 -12.73 -2.18
CA GLU A 217 -11.56 -14.15 -2.46
C GLU A 217 -10.36 -14.82 -3.11
N ARG A 218 -9.78 -14.17 -4.13
CA ARG A 218 -8.57 -14.69 -4.81
C ARG A 218 -7.38 -14.74 -3.87
N PHE A 219 -7.19 -13.73 -3.02
CA PHE A 219 -6.13 -13.72 -2.04
C PHE A 219 -6.32 -14.77 -0.95
N GLN A 220 -7.56 -14.98 -0.47
CA GLN A 220 -7.87 -16.05 0.48
C GLN A 220 -7.63 -17.43 -0.15
N HIS A 221 -7.98 -17.62 -1.41
CA HIS A 221 -7.68 -18.85 -2.13
C HIS A 221 -6.16 -19.08 -2.25
N TRP A 222 -5.41 -18.04 -2.52
CA TRP A 222 -3.94 -18.11 -2.55
C TRP A 222 -3.33 -18.42 -1.18
N LEU A 223 -3.95 -18.00 -0.07
CA LEU A 223 -3.52 -18.30 1.30
C LEU A 223 -3.86 -19.73 1.75
N ALA A 224 -4.83 -20.37 1.10
CA ALA A 224 -5.25 -21.72 1.45
C ALA A 224 -4.12 -22.74 1.15
N PRO A 225 -3.88 -23.71 2.06
CA PRO A 225 -2.85 -24.74 1.88
C PRO A 225 -3.16 -25.68 0.73
#